data_a7e22eb82badc44e9ac7af91a3ea145f
#
_entry.id   a7e22eb82badc44e9ac7af91a3ea145f
#
_cell.length_a   1.000
_cell.length_b   1.000
_cell.length_c   1.000
_cell.angle_alpha   90.00
_cell.angle_beta   90.00
_cell.angle_gamma   90.00
#
_symmetry.space_group_name_H-M   'P 1'
#
loop_
_entity.id
_entity.type
_entity.pdbx_description
1 polymer ?
#
loop_
_entity_poly.entity_id
_entity_poly.type
_entity_poly.pdbx_seq_one_letter_code
_entity_poly.pdbx_strand_id
1 'polypeptide(L)'
;MFGDINTSKTVCILSVYLNREEIKKTYLQPFGLDEDAFMALSLYQDPKTKKTSKAVLKEYTETELIPVLKEQNISYVLCTDAEYFKVLAGVMKVDTNVGYVLPCAYDPNIHVAYAPSYKSVFYDPDKAKPKIETAMHSLANHLEGKYKAPGDNIVKFAEYPNTLQTISDWLDKLIAMDCPLTCDIEAFSLKHHTAGIGSITFCWNESEGIAFLVDYIPIEGATEAPFGTKGYNKEVRALLANFFRRMQHKIIYHNIAYDAYVLIYQLFMKNIIDTTGLLDGIKIMLTKWECTKLISYLATNSCAGNDLSLKTQAQEFAGNWAQDDIKDICKIEPSKLLAYNLIDGLSTWFVHNKHYPTMVAEQQLDIYEGLFKSTTVDIIQMQLTGMPLNMARVIEVKAILQQDFDSAVKRISDCVLVQEYAYQRKLAWITKRNAELKKKRVDMADADAELLKPKNTVAWNPNSYPQLQELLYDVIGLPVIEYTDNKQPAVDGDTIAKLKNHTTDSRVLVLLEAFIDYTAVNKILTGFIPAMENAALGPDGWHYLFGNFNLGGTVSGRL
;
A
#
# COMPACT_ATOMS: atom_id res chain seq x y z
N MET A 1 21.63 -29.31 9.81
CA MET A 1 21.50 -30.02 8.52
C MET A 1 20.69 -31.28 8.76
N PHE A 2 19.73 -31.60 7.92
CA PHE A 2 19.11 -32.90 7.83
C PHE A 2 18.93 -33.27 6.36
N GLY A 3 18.86 -34.59 6.09
CA GLY A 3 18.95 -35.19 4.77
C GLY A 3 20.17 -36.11 4.73
N ASP A 4 20.07 -37.19 3.99
CA ASP A 4 21.19 -38.13 3.84
C ASP A 4 22.21 -37.55 2.85
N ILE A 5 23.45 -37.45 3.27
CA ILE A 5 24.56 -36.87 2.47
C ILE A 5 24.88 -37.75 1.26
N ASN A 6 24.49 -39.03 1.26
CA ASN A 6 24.86 -39.99 0.23
C ASN A 6 23.85 -40.10 -0.93
N THR A 7 22.75 -39.35 -0.90
CA THR A 7 21.78 -39.31 -2.00
C THR A 7 21.97 -38.06 -2.87
N SER A 8 21.76 -38.16 -4.18
CA SER A 8 21.83 -37.04 -5.13
C SER A 8 20.67 -36.09 -4.91
N LYS A 9 20.81 -35.18 -3.94
CA LYS A 9 19.81 -34.17 -3.66
C LYS A 9 20.04 -32.97 -4.56
N THR A 10 18.97 -32.50 -5.16
CA THR A 10 19.04 -31.36 -6.09
C THR A 10 18.49 -30.07 -5.50
N VAL A 11 17.73 -30.16 -4.41
CA VAL A 11 17.05 -29.03 -3.76
C VAL A 11 17.52 -28.85 -2.33
N CYS A 12 17.87 -27.62 -1.96
CA CYS A 12 18.22 -27.23 -0.59
C CYS A 12 17.24 -26.21 -0.02
N ILE A 13 16.64 -26.51 1.14
CA ILE A 13 15.84 -25.57 1.91
C ILE A 13 16.76 -24.83 2.88
N LEU A 14 16.88 -23.51 2.70
CA LEU A 14 17.64 -22.63 3.56
C LEU A 14 16.73 -21.96 4.60
N SER A 15 16.98 -22.19 5.88
CA SER A 15 16.17 -21.61 6.94
C SER A 15 17.03 -21.23 8.15
N VAL A 16 16.73 -20.11 8.81
CA VAL A 16 17.35 -19.74 10.09
C VAL A 16 16.96 -20.74 11.19
N TYR A 17 15.77 -21.29 11.10
CA TYR A 17 15.26 -22.26 12.07
C TYR A 17 15.01 -23.59 11.38
N LEU A 18 15.65 -24.66 11.86
CA LEU A 18 15.44 -26.00 11.36
C LEU A 18 14.58 -26.82 12.33
N ASN A 19 13.38 -27.18 11.85
CA ASN A 19 12.55 -28.21 12.44
C ASN A 19 12.08 -29.12 11.31
N ARG A 20 12.54 -30.39 11.31
CA ARG A 20 12.31 -31.35 10.25
C ARG A 20 10.83 -31.56 9.97
N GLU A 21 10.04 -31.79 11.01
CA GLU A 21 8.61 -32.08 10.88
C GLU A 21 7.82 -30.87 10.34
N GLU A 22 8.15 -29.66 10.83
CA GLU A 22 7.51 -28.44 10.35
C GLU A 22 7.88 -28.13 8.89
N ILE A 23 9.12 -28.36 8.50
CA ILE A 23 9.58 -28.20 7.11
C ILE A 23 8.85 -29.18 6.19
N LYS A 24 8.76 -30.46 6.58
CA LYS A 24 8.01 -31.47 5.82
C LYS A 24 6.55 -31.08 5.66
N LYS A 25 5.88 -30.75 6.77
CA LYS A 25 4.47 -30.40 6.81
C LYS A 25 4.15 -29.16 6.00
N THR A 26 5.08 -28.17 5.98
CA THR A 26 4.84 -26.86 5.34
C THR A 26 5.24 -26.83 3.88
N TYR A 27 6.38 -27.42 3.51
CA TYR A 27 6.94 -27.23 2.17
C TYR A 27 6.97 -28.49 1.30
N LEU A 28 6.82 -29.70 1.85
CA LEU A 28 6.96 -30.92 1.07
C LEU A 28 5.65 -31.69 0.92
N GLN A 29 5.05 -32.11 2.02
CA GLN A 29 3.85 -32.96 2.02
C GLN A 29 2.65 -32.36 1.24
N PRO A 30 2.31 -31.07 1.39
CA PRO A 30 1.16 -30.50 0.67
C PRO A 30 1.35 -30.48 -0.85
N PHE A 31 2.59 -30.55 -1.33
CA PHE A 31 2.94 -30.47 -2.75
C PHE A 31 3.39 -31.81 -3.34
N GLY A 32 3.25 -32.92 -2.59
CA GLY A 32 3.61 -34.24 -3.04
C GLY A 32 5.10 -34.42 -3.37
N LEU A 33 5.98 -33.60 -2.76
CA LEU A 33 7.42 -33.60 -3.01
C LEU A 33 8.09 -34.67 -2.15
N ASP A 34 8.98 -35.44 -2.78
CA ASP A 34 9.74 -36.50 -2.12
C ASP A 34 10.78 -35.90 -1.15
N GLU A 35 10.69 -36.31 0.11
CA GLU A 35 11.64 -35.86 1.15
C GLU A 35 13.08 -36.21 0.82
N ASP A 36 13.30 -37.34 0.16
CA ASP A 36 14.64 -37.82 -0.17
C ASP A 36 15.34 -36.98 -1.24
N ALA A 37 14.59 -36.18 -2.02
CA ALA A 37 15.14 -35.22 -2.97
C ALA A 37 15.59 -33.89 -2.35
N PHE A 38 15.32 -33.67 -1.06
CA PHE A 38 15.59 -32.40 -0.36
C PHE A 38 16.63 -32.55 0.75
N MET A 39 17.42 -31.51 0.93
CA MET A 39 18.20 -31.28 2.12
C MET A 39 17.79 -29.94 2.75
N ALA A 40 18.10 -29.74 4.02
CA ALA A 40 17.91 -28.46 4.68
C ALA A 40 19.16 -28.02 5.43
N LEU A 41 19.52 -26.75 5.25
CA LEU A 41 20.67 -26.12 5.91
C LEU A 41 20.20 -24.95 6.79
N SER A 42 20.82 -24.85 7.98
CA SER A 42 20.63 -23.68 8.85
C SER A 42 21.44 -22.50 8.33
N LEU A 43 20.79 -21.36 8.22
CA LEU A 43 21.45 -20.11 7.89
C LEU A 43 22.10 -19.50 9.15
N TYR A 44 23.23 -18.82 8.98
CA TYR A 44 23.89 -18.11 10.06
C TYR A 44 23.04 -16.91 10.51
N GLN A 45 22.89 -16.76 11.82
CA GLN A 45 22.28 -15.59 12.45
C GLN A 45 23.14 -15.16 13.64
N ASP A 46 23.37 -13.85 13.78
CA ASP A 46 24.07 -13.30 14.94
C ASP A 46 23.34 -13.69 16.24
N PRO A 47 23.98 -14.44 17.14
CA PRO A 47 23.33 -14.97 18.35
C PRO A 47 22.93 -13.87 19.36
N LYS A 48 23.57 -12.69 19.30
CA LYS A 48 23.34 -11.59 20.25
C LYS A 48 22.21 -10.66 19.78
N THR A 49 22.25 -10.23 18.51
CA THR A 49 21.33 -9.23 17.97
C THR A 49 20.16 -9.85 17.25
N LYS A 50 20.21 -11.14 16.89
CA LYS A 50 19.28 -11.83 16.00
C LYS A 50 19.09 -11.14 14.65
N LYS A 51 19.97 -10.19 14.31
CA LYS A 51 20.04 -9.48 13.03
C LYS A 51 21.46 -9.50 12.53
N THR A 52 21.66 -9.98 11.32
CA THR A 52 22.98 -10.04 10.68
C THR A 52 23.13 -8.88 9.71
N SER A 53 24.24 -8.15 9.76
CA SER A 53 24.46 -7.04 8.84
C SER A 53 24.59 -7.55 7.39
N LYS A 54 24.17 -6.74 6.41
CA LYS A 54 24.23 -7.11 4.99
C LYS A 54 25.64 -7.47 4.52
N ALA A 55 26.68 -6.85 5.09
CA ALA A 55 28.07 -7.16 4.78
C ALA A 55 28.43 -8.59 5.23
N VAL A 56 28.11 -8.95 6.47
CA VAL A 56 28.35 -10.29 7.02
C VAL A 56 27.53 -11.35 6.27
N LEU A 57 26.28 -11.03 5.89
CA LEU A 57 25.46 -11.94 5.08
C LEU A 57 26.10 -12.24 3.71
N LYS A 58 26.62 -11.20 3.04
CA LYS A 58 27.30 -11.37 1.76
C LYS A 58 28.58 -12.20 1.89
N GLU A 59 29.40 -11.88 2.86
CA GLU A 59 30.65 -12.61 3.15
C GLU A 59 30.36 -14.09 3.43
N TYR A 60 29.46 -14.39 4.37
CA TYR A 60 29.06 -15.77 4.67
C TYR A 60 28.47 -16.50 3.45
N THR A 61 27.66 -15.81 2.65
CA THR A 61 27.07 -16.42 1.43
C THR A 61 28.18 -16.81 0.45
N GLU A 62 29.15 -15.95 0.25
CA GLU A 62 30.23 -16.15 -0.73
C GLU A 62 31.26 -17.19 -0.24
N THR A 63 31.67 -17.11 1.03
CA THR A 63 32.80 -17.91 1.55
C THR A 63 32.37 -19.28 2.08
N GLU A 64 31.13 -19.42 2.55
CA GLU A 64 30.66 -20.64 3.23
C GLU A 64 29.49 -21.28 2.49
N LEU A 65 28.41 -20.54 2.24
CA LEU A 65 27.16 -21.12 1.77
C LEU A 65 27.25 -21.63 0.31
N ILE A 66 27.75 -20.81 -0.61
CA ILE A 66 27.87 -21.17 -2.02
C ILE A 66 28.83 -22.37 -2.24
N PRO A 67 30.01 -22.40 -1.59
CA PRO A 67 30.88 -23.59 -1.66
C PRO A 67 30.18 -24.88 -1.21
N VAL A 68 29.44 -24.85 -0.09
CA VAL A 68 28.69 -26.02 0.40
C VAL A 68 27.61 -26.45 -0.59
N LEU A 69 26.83 -25.51 -1.16
CA LEU A 69 25.81 -25.83 -2.16
C LEU A 69 26.42 -26.52 -3.40
N LYS A 70 27.58 -26.04 -3.86
CA LYS A 70 28.31 -26.64 -4.98
C LYS A 70 28.85 -28.04 -4.67
N GLU A 71 29.46 -28.21 -3.52
CA GLU A 71 29.97 -29.53 -3.07
C GLU A 71 28.85 -30.58 -2.99
N GLN A 72 27.64 -30.15 -2.60
CA GLN A 72 26.46 -31.01 -2.50
C GLN A 72 25.67 -31.12 -3.82
N ASN A 73 26.18 -30.57 -4.94
CA ASN A 73 25.52 -30.55 -6.26
C ASN A 73 24.08 -29.98 -6.24
N ILE A 74 23.83 -28.96 -5.43
CA ILE A 74 22.53 -28.33 -5.31
C ILE A 74 22.29 -27.40 -6.51
N SER A 75 21.22 -27.68 -7.25
CA SER A 75 20.78 -26.85 -8.37
C SER A 75 19.63 -25.90 -8.02
N TYR A 76 18.91 -26.18 -6.93
CA TYR A 76 17.76 -25.40 -6.49
C TYR A 76 17.83 -25.07 -5.01
N VAL A 77 17.48 -23.85 -4.69
CA VAL A 77 17.43 -23.32 -3.31
C VAL A 77 16.06 -22.76 -3.03
N LEU A 78 15.36 -23.28 -2.02
CA LEU A 78 14.23 -22.62 -1.39
C LEU A 78 14.73 -21.83 -0.18
N CYS A 79 14.82 -20.51 -0.31
CA CYS A 79 15.25 -19.64 0.78
C CYS A 79 14.04 -19.17 1.59
N THR A 80 14.04 -19.43 2.91
CA THR A 80 12.94 -19.01 3.80
C THR A 80 13.28 -17.79 4.66
N ASP A 81 14.42 -17.15 4.40
CA ASP A 81 14.83 -15.90 5.04
C ASP A 81 14.93 -14.77 3.99
N ALA A 82 14.26 -13.66 4.30
CA ALA A 82 14.12 -12.53 3.38
C ALA A 82 15.46 -11.86 3.04
N GLU A 83 16.34 -11.68 4.02
CA GLU A 83 17.62 -10.98 3.80
C GLU A 83 18.62 -11.86 3.04
N TYR A 84 18.64 -13.15 3.32
CA TYR A 84 19.44 -14.11 2.55
C TYR A 84 18.93 -14.24 1.10
N PHE A 85 17.61 -14.26 0.90
CA PHE A 85 17.06 -14.30 -0.45
C PHE A 85 17.48 -13.07 -1.27
N LYS A 86 17.43 -11.86 -0.70
CA LYS A 86 17.91 -10.65 -1.37
C LYS A 86 19.37 -10.75 -1.80
N VAL A 87 20.20 -11.35 -0.97
CA VAL A 87 21.63 -11.53 -1.27
C VAL A 87 21.83 -12.61 -2.35
N LEU A 88 21.17 -13.76 -2.23
CA LEU A 88 21.29 -14.88 -3.14
C LEU A 88 20.76 -14.54 -4.54
N ALA A 89 19.61 -13.90 -4.63
CA ALA A 89 18.96 -13.55 -5.90
C ALA A 89 19.39 -12.17 -6.45
N GLY A 90 20.16 -11.37 -5.69
CA GLY A 90 20.58 -10.03 -6.11
C GLY A 90 19.45 -9.00 -6.18
N VAL A 91 18.34 -9.21 -5.47
CA VAL A 91 17.15 -8.36 -5.54
C VAL A 91 17.01 -7.41 -4.35
N MET A 92 16.24 -6.34 -4.52
CA MET A 92 16.03 -5.34 -3.46
C MET A 92 14.80 -5.64 -2.58
N LYS A 93 13.77 -6.23 -3.17
CA LYS A 93 12.49 -6.54 -2.52
C LYS A 93 12.27 -8.06 -2.53
N VAL A 94 11.54 -8.57 -1.57
CA VAL A 94 11.21 -9.99 -1.44
C VAL A 94 9.80 -10.28 -1.91
N ASP A 95 8.84 -9.51 -1.45
CA ASP A 95 7.41 -9.76 -1.72
C ASP A 95 7.07 -9.74 -3.22
N THR A 96 7.75 -8.92 -4.00
CA THR A 96 7.61 -8.86 -5.47
C THR A 96 8.19 -10.06 -6.20
N ASN A 97 8.96 -10.90 -5.51
CA ASN A 97 9.64 -12.07 -6.10
C ASN A 97 9.07 -13.40 -5.60
N VAL A 98 7.95 -13.39 -4.89
CA VAL A 98 7.21 -14.61 -4.57
C VAL A 98 6.66 -15.21 -5.86
N GLY A 99 6.86 -16.51 -6.07
CA GLY A 99 6.49 -17.17 -7.31
C GLY A 99 7.55 -17.15 -8.42
N TYR A 100 8.62 -16.37 -8.24
CA TYR A 100 9.76 -16.39 -9.16
C TYR A 100 10.81 -17.41 -8.73
N VAL A 101 11.38 -18.10 -9.72
CA VAL A 101 12.57 -18.95 -9.58
C VAL A 101 13.69 -18.23 -10.32
N LEU A 102 14.61 -17.59 -9.57
CA LEU A 102 15.62 -16.69 -10.10
C LEU A 102 17.00 -17.34 -10.12
N PRO A 103 17.89 -16.99 -11.06
CA PRO A 103 19.27 -17.43 -11.00
C PRO A 103 19.98 -16.81 -9.78
N CYS A 104 20.84 -17.59 -9.12
CA CYS A 104 21.65 -17.09 -8.02
C CYS A 104 22.70 -16.08 -8.53
N ALA A 105 22.84 -14.95 -7.84
CA ALA A 105 23.80 -13.90 -8.17
C ALA A 105 25.28 -14.36 -8.08
N TYR A 106 25.56 -15.44 -7.35
CA TYR A 106 26.91 -16.00 -7.17
C TYR A 106 27.20 -17.21 -8.07
N ASP A 107 26.17 -17.87 -8.58
CA ASP A 107 26.29 -18.97 -9.53
C ASP A 107 24.97 -19.14 -10.30
N PRO A 108 24.92 -18.81 -11.61
CA PRO A 108 23.69 -18.86 -12.41
C PRO A 108 23.13 -20.29 -12.61
N ASN A 109 23.91 -21.34 -12.30
CA ASN A 109 23.43 -22.71 -12.36
C ASN A 109 22.58 -23.11 -11.11
N ILE A 110 22.61 -22.28 -10.08
CA ILE A 110 21.77 -22.43 -8.90
C ILE A 110 20.55 -21.52 -9.04
N HIS A 111 19.36 -22.09 -8.94
CA HIS A 111 18.09 -21.37 -9.01
C HIS A 111 17.53 -21.16 -7.60
N VAL A 112 17.09 -19.94 -7.29
CA VAL A 112 16.65 -19.54 -5.97
C VAL A 112 15.19 -19.12 -6.00
N ALA A 113 14.36 -19.74 -5.16
CA ALA A 113 12.98 -19.35 -4.91
C ALA A 113 12.85 -18.86 -3.45
N TYR A 114 11.93 -17.94 -3.20
CA TYR A 114 11.59 -17.47 -1.85
C TYR A 114 10.25 -18.00 -1.39
N ALA A 115 10.20 -18.53 -0.18
CA ALA A 115 8.96 -18.77 0.56
C ALA A 115 9.07 -18.19 1.98
N PRO A 116 7.99 -17.67 2.57
CA PRO A 116 7.99 -17.30 3.98
C PRO A 116 8.40 -18.46 4.88
N SER A 117 9.06 -18.17 6.01
CA SER A 117 9.40 -19.18 7.01
C SER A 117 8.13 -19.86 7.54
N TYR A 118 8.18 -21.17 7.81
CA TYR A 118 7.07 -21.91 8.43
C TYR A 118 6.60 -21.25 9.74
N LYS A 119 7.47 -20.55 10.46
CA LYS A 119 7.08 -19.78 11.64
C LYS A 119 6.11 -18.66 11.35
N SER A 120 6.15 -18.09 10.16
CA SER A 120 5.22 -17.01 9.76
C SER A 120 3.77 -17.50 9.74
N VAL A 121 3.56 -18.79 9.49
CA VAL A 121 2.22 -19.42 9.52
C VAL A 121 1.59 -19.37 10.92
N PHE A 122 2.39 -19.35 11.99
CA PHE A 122 1.88 -19.25 13.37
C PHE A 122 1.46 -17.83 13.72
N TYR A 123 2.06 -16.81 13.10
CA TYR A 123 1.79 -15.39 13.40
C TYR A 123 0.76 -14.77 12.46
N ASP A 124 0.79 -15.12 11.18
CA ASP A 124 -0.07 -14.58 10.13
C ASP A 124 -0.32 -15.65 9.06
N PRO A 125 -1.17 -16.66 9.37
CA PRO A 125 -1.42 -17.78 8.46
C PRO A 125 -2.03 -17.34 7.13
N ASP A 126 -2.90 -16.33 7.16
CA ASP A 126 -3.64 -15.89 5.99
C ASP A 126 -2.76 -15.19 4.95
N LYS A 127 -1.67 -14.54 5.39
CA LYS A 127 -0.67 -13.98 4.48
C LYS A 127 0.46 -14.95 4.13
N ALA A 128 0.85 -15.81 5.07
CA ALA A 128 2.00 -16.69 4.86
C ALA A 128 1.68 -17.89 3.96
N LYS A 129 0.53 -18.55 4.17
CA LYS A 129 0.15 -19.76 3.41
C LYS A 129 0.05 -19.53 1.91
N PRO A 130 -0.68 -18.50 1.38
CA PRO A 130 -0.76 -18.28 -0.06
C PRO A 130 0.61 -18.03 -0.70
N LYS A 131 1.49 -17.28 -0.02
CA LYS A 131 2.86 -17.03 -0.50
C LYS A 131 3.70 -18.32 -0.54
N ILE A 132 3.54 -19.21 0.44
CA ILE A 132 4.21 -20.50 0.47
C ILE A 132 3.69 -21.37 -0.68
N GLU A 133 2.37 -21.44 -0.87
CA GLU A 133 1.74 -22.20 -1.96
C GLU A 133 2.24 -21.74 -3.32
N THR A 134 2.21 -20.43 -3.59
CA THR A 134 2.71 -19.84 -4.83
C THR A 134 4.19 -20.20 -5.07
N ALA A 135 5.04 -20.04 -4.06
CA ALA A 135 6.48 -20.32 -4.19
C ALA A 135 6.75 -21.81 -4.43
N MET A 136 6.03 -22.68 -3.73
CA MET A 136 6.22 -24.13 -3.85
C MET A 136 5.70 -24.66 -5.18
N HIS A 137 4.55 -24.19 -5.67
CA HIS A 137 4.07 -24.52 -7.01
C HIS A 137 5.04 -24.08 -8.11
N SER A 138 5.59 -22.87 -7.97
CA SER A 138 6.59 -22.38 -8.93
C SER A 138 7.86 -23.22 -8.92
N LEU A 139 8.35 -23.60 -7.75
CA LEU A 139 9.52 -24.48 -7.62
C LEU A 139 9.23 -25.88 -8.18
N ALA A 140 8.09 -26.48 -7.85
CA ALA A 140 7.70 -27.79 -8.36
C ALA A 140 7.57 -27.79 -9.90
N ASN A 141 6.90 -26.77 -10.46
CA ASN A 141 6.79 -26.61 -11.91
C ASN A 141 8.15 -26.41 -12.58
N HIS A 142 9.09 -25.71 -11.93
CA HIS A 142 10.43 -25.52 -12.46
C HIS A 142 11.22 -26.83 -12.48
N LEU A 143 11.11 -27.65 -11.44
CA LEU A 143 11.69 -28.98 -11.38
C LEU A 143 11.16 -29.93 -12.48
N GLU A 144 9.87 -29.77 -12.84
CA GLU A 144 9.23 -30.53 -13.91
C GLU A 144 9.44 -29.96 -15.33
N GLY A 145 10.13 -28.82 -15.46
CA GLY A 145 10.31 -28.14 -16.74
C GLY A 145 9.04 -27.47 -17.29
N LYS A 146 8.03 -27.26 -16.45
CA LYS A 146 6.74 -26.64 -16.81
C LYS A 146 6.61 -25.20 -16.30
N TYR A 147 7.65 -24.67 -15.66
CA TYR A 147 7.62 -23.35 -15.04
C TYR A 147 7.41 -22.24 -16.07
N LYS A 148 6.51 -21.35 -15.72
CA LYS A 148 6.34 -20.04 -16.35
C LYS A 148 6.46 -18.97 -15.27
N ALA A 149 7.31 -17.97 -15.51
CA ALA A 149 7.42 -16.87 -14.57
C ALA A 149 6.10 -16.09 -14.50
N PRO A 150 5.66 -15.64 -13.31
CA PRO A 150 4.52 -14.74 -13.21
C PRO A 150 4.69 -13.53 -14.14
N GLY A 151 3.67 -13.20 -14.93
CA GLY A 151 3.73 -12.11 -15.92
C GLY A 151 4.32 -12.48 -17.29
N ASP A 152 4.79 -13.71 -17.47
CA ASP A 152 5.33 -14.14 -18.76
C ASP A 152 4.20 -14.46 -19.77
N ASN A 153 4.29 -13.83 -20.96
CA ASN A 153 3.35 -14.02 -22.07
C ASN A 153 1.87 -13.79 -21.73
N ILE A 154 1.57 -12.90 -20.79
CA ILE A 154 0.18 -12.55 -20.43
C ILE A 154 -0.49 -11.70 -21.53
N VAL A 155 0.27 -10.88 -22.25
CA VAL A 155 -0.25 -10.05 -23.35
C VAL A 155 -0.09 -10.81 -24.66
N LYS A 156 -1.21 -11.24 -25.27
CA LYS A 156 -1.27 -11.87 -26.58
C LYS A 156 -1.60 -10.87 -27.68
N PHE A 157 -2.41 -9.88 -27.35
CA PHE A 157 -2.77 -8.80 -28.24
C PHE A 157 -2.81 -7.48 -27.47
N ALA A 158 -2.13 -6.46 -28.00
CA ALA A 158 -2.17 -5.10 -27.50
C ALA A 158 -2.11 -4.10 -28.64
N GLU A 159 -3.01 -3.14 -28.64
CA GLU A 159 -2.91 -1.95 -29.50
C GLU A 159 -2.99 -0.67 -28.69
N TYR A 160 -2.28 0.33 -29.18
CA TYR A 160 -2.18 1.65 -28.55
C TYR A 160 -2.60 2.74 -29.56
N PRO A 161 -3.92 2.89 -29.82
CA PRO A 161 -4.42 3.88 -30.77
C PRO A 161 -4.01 5.28 -30.34
N ASN A 162 -3.51 6.09 -31.26
CA ASN A 162 -2.90 7.38 -30.98
C ASN A 162 -3.44 8.53 -31.86
N THR A 163 -4.44 8.27 -32.72
CA THR A 163 -5.15 9.28 -33.51
C THR A 163 -6.64 9.25 -33.19
N LEU A 164 -7.33 10.36 -33.38
CA LEU A 164 -8.78 10.42 -33.16
C LEU A 164 -9.53 9.34 -33.97
N GLN A 165 -9.10 9.10 -35.22
CA GLN A 165 -9.74 8.09 -36.08
C GLN A 165 -9.51 6.68 -35.52
N THR A 166 -8.28 6.31 -35.19
CA THR A 166 -7.96 4.96 -34.66
C THR A 166 -8.62 4.73 -33.29
N ILE A 167 -8.72 5.75 -32.45
CA ILE A 167 -9.45 5.68 -31.16
C ILE A 167 -10.93 5.45 -31.44
N SER A 168 -11.55 6.23 -32.34
CA SER A 168 -12.95 6.09 -32.70
C SER A 168 -13.26 4.70 -33.26
N ASP A 169 -12.43 4.21 -34.18
CA ASP A 169 -12.58 2.89 -34.80
C ASP A 169 -12.52 1.76 -33.76
N TRP A 170 -11.61 1.87 -32.79
CA TRP A 170 -11.52 0.91 -31.72
C TRP A 170 -12.70 0.97 -30.76
N LEU A 171 -13.15 2.15 -30.37
CA LEU A 171 -14.35 2.29 -29.51
C LEU A 171 -15.60 1.72 -30.18
N ASP A 172 -15.77 1.90 -31.50
CA ASP A 172 -16.86 1.27 -32.27
C ASP A 172 -16.71 -0.25 -32.33
N LYS A 173 -15.51 -0.79 -32.52
CA LYS A 173 -15.26 -2.24 -32.45
C LYS A 173 -15.61 -2.80 -31.06
N LEU A 174 -15.20 -2.14 -29.97
CA LEU A 174 -15.53 -2.58 -28.60
C LEU A 174 -17.04 -2.60 -28.34
N ILE A 175 -17.78 -1.63 -28.86
CA ILE A 175 -19.26 -1.62 -28.79
C ILE A 175 -19.86 -2.81 -29.56
N ALA A 176 -19.26 -3.16 -30.68
CA ALA A 176 -19.71 -4.28 -31.51
C ALA A 176 -19.34 -5.67 -30.95
N MET A 177 -18.41 -5.74 -30.03
CA MET A 177 -18.07 -6.98 -29.32
C MET A 177 -19.21 -7.37 -28.38
N ASP A 178 -19.70 -8.60 -28.48
CA ASP A 178 -20.77 -9.12 -27.60
C ASP A 178 -20.15 -9.73 -26.32
N CYS A 179 -19.42 -8.92 -25.57
CA CYS A 179 -18.75 -9.36 -24.34
C CYS A 179 -18.57 -8.22 -23.33
N PRO A 180 -18.46 -8.51 -22.04
CA PRO A 180 -18.02 -7.55 -21.04
C PRO A 180 -16.61 -7.04 -21.34
N LEU A 181 -16.28 -5.85 -20.83
CA LEU A 181 -14.95 -5.25 -20.92
C LEU A 181 -14.45 -4.94 -19.52
N THR A 182 -13.14 -5.04 -19.29
CA THR A 182 -12.54 -4.32 -18.16
C THR A 182 -12.18 -2.90 -18.59
N CYS A 183 -12.19 -1.98 -17.62
CA CYS A 183 -11.75 -0.61 -17.81
C CYS A 183 -10.93 -0.18 -16.59
N ASP A 184 -9.82 0.50 -16.85
CA ASP A 184 -8.97 1.11 -15.84
C ASP A 184 -8.43 2.44 -16.36
N ILE A 185 -8.20 3.42 -15.47
CA ILE A 185 -7.68 4.74 -15.82
C ILE A 185 -6.47 5.11 -14.98
N GLU A 186 -5.53 5.82 -15.62
CA GLU A 186 -4.47 6.53 -14.94
C GLU A 186 -4.79 8.03 -14.89
N ALA A 187 -4.67 8.65 -13.72
CA ALA A 187 -5.04 10.05 -13.51
C ALA A 187 -3.91 10.85 -12.85
N PHE A 188 -3.90 12.17 -13.07
CA PHE A 188 -2.86 13.07 -12.55
C PHE A 188 -3.04 13.38 -11.06
N SER A 189 -4.21 13.16 -10.49
CA SER A 189 -4.46 13.34 -9.06
C SER A 189 -5.63 12.48 -8.57
N LEU A 190 -5.72 12.31 -7.26
CA LEU A 190 -6.80 11.54 -6.63
C LEU A 190 -8.12 12.31 -6.50
N LYS A 191 -8.12 13.63 -6.73
CA LYS A 191 -9.32 14.47 -6.62
C LYS A 191 -9.99 14.61 -7.98
N HIS A 192 -11.26 14.20 -8.12
CA HIS A 192 -11.99 14.19 -9.40
C HIS A 192 -11.90 15.48 -10.21
N HIS A 193 -11.98 16.64 -9.54
CA HIS A 193 -11.99 17.96 -10.21
C HIS A 193 -10.59 18.39 -10.71
N THR A 194 -9.52 17.77 -10.22
CA THR A 194 -8.16 18.02 -10.68
C THR A 194 -7.52 16.81 -11.34
N ALA A 195 -8.19 15.65 -11.34
CA ALA A 195 -7.62 14.39 -11.82
C ALA A 195 -7.21 14.46 -13.30
N GLY A 196 -8.10 14.85 -14.19
CA GLY A 196 -7.94 14.56 -15.61
C GLY A 196 -7.96 13.05 -15.87
N ILE A 197 -7.88 12.66 -17.14
CA ILE A 197 -7.74 11.26 -17.54
C ILE A 197 -6.40 11.15 -18.26
N GLY A 198 -5.38 10.59 -17.64
CA GLY A 198 -4.06 10.45 -18.24
C GLY A 198 -4.09 9.45 -19.39
N SER A 199 -4.44 8.21 -19.08
CA SER A 199 -4.69 7.13 -20.02
C SER A 199 -5.92 6.33 -19.61
N ILE A 200 -6.44 5.54 -20.53
CA ILE A 200 -7.55 4.62 -20.31
C ILE A 200 -7.28 3.31 -21.06
N THR A 201 -7.66 2.20 -20.47
CA THR A 201 -7.58 0.87 -21.08
C THR A 201 -8.93 0.18 -21.13
N PHE A 202 -9.09 -0.67 -22.16
CA PHE A 202 -10.21 -1.60 -22.27
C PHE A 202 -9.66 -2.97 -22.68
N CYS A 203 -10.00 -4.02 -21.90
CA CYS A 203 -9.66 -5.39 -22.23
C CYS A 203 -10.92 -6.24 -22.31
N TRP A 204 -10.95 -7.21 -23.24
CA TRP A 204 -12.09 -8.10 -23.46
C TRP A 204 -11.83 -9.54 -23.02
N ASN A 205 -10.63 -9.82 -22.57
CA ASN A 205 -10.24 -11.05 -21.87
C ASN A 205 -8.93 -10.82 -21.08
N GLU A 206 -8.38 -11.86 -20.46
CA GLU A 206 -7.15 -11.81 -19.66
C GLU A 206 -5.86 -11.54 -20.44
N SER A 207 -5.90 -11.48 -21.78
CA SER A 207 -4.68 -11.40 -22.59
C SER A 207 -4.76 -10.41 -23.74
N GLU A 208 -5.90 -9.75 -23.93
CA GLU A 208 -6.14 -8.91 -25.09
C GLU A 208 -6.83 -7.60 -24.71
N GLY A 209 -6.32 -6.50 -25.21
CA GLY A 209 -6.88 -5.18 -24.91
C GLY A 209 -6.25 -4.06 -25.70
N ILE A 210 -6.71 -2.86 -25.42
CA ILE A 210 -6.17 -1.60 -25.93
C ILE A 210 -5.94 -0.63 -24.79
N ALA A 211 -4.99 0.28 -24.95
CA ALA A 211 -4.83 1.43 -24.05
C ALA A 211 -4.42 2.67 -24.86
N PHE A 212 -4.92 3.85 -24.48
CA PHE A 212 -4.58 5.09 -25.16
C PHE A 212 -4.54 6.29 -24.22
N LEU A 213 -3.77 7.31 -24.62
CA LEU A 213 -3.64 8.56 -23.89
C LEU A 213 -4.90 9.42 -24.11
N VAL A 214 -5.33 10.12 -23.07
CA VAL A 214 -6.45 11.07 -23.13
C VAL A 214 -5.94 12.49 -22.91
N ASP A 215 -5.66 12.88 -21.69
CA ASP A 215 -5.19 14.22 -21.32
C ASP A 215 -3.68 14.29 -21.09
N TYR A 216 -2.99 13.18 -21.21
CA TYR A 216 -1.54 13.13 -21.10
C TYR A 216 -0.90 13.61 -22.40
N ILE A 217 -0.12 14.71 -22.34
CA ILE A 217 0.59 15.27 -23.47
C ILE A 217 2.07 14.92 -23.34
N PRO A 218 2.62 14.06 -24.21
CA PRO A 218 4.04 13.76 -24.24
C PRO A 218 4.89 15.02 -24.51
N ILE A 219 6.04 15.15 -23.85
CA ILE A 219 7.02 16.19 -24.15
C ILE A 219 7.94 15.66 -25.24
N GLU A 220 7.96 16.33 -26.39
CA GLU A 220 8.79 15.95 -27.53
C GLU A 220 10.27 15.97 -27.18
N GLY A 221 10.99 14.88 -27.47
CA GLY A 221 12.43 14.77 -27.22
C GLY A 221 12.82 14.54 -25.75
N ALA A 222 11.87 14.36 -24.84
CA ALA A 222 12.18 14.04 -23.45
C ALA A 222 12.82 12.64 -23.32
N THR A 223 14.04 12.59 -22.79
CA THR A 223 14.77 11.35 -22.47
C THR A 223 14.84 11.10 -20.96
N GLU A 224 14.49 12.08 -20.16
CA GLU A 224 14.44 12.05 -18.70
C GLU A 224 13.13 12.70 -18.22
N ALA A 225 12.68 12.35 -17.03
CA ALA A 225 11.45 12.91 -16.44
C ALA A 225 11.50 14.45 -16.28
N PRO A 226 10.41 15.17 -16.58
CA PRO A 226 9.09 14.65 -16.92
C PRO A 226 8.97 14.23 -18.39
N PHE A 227 8.30 13.11 -18.65
CA PHE A 227 8.05 12.62 -20.01
C PHE A 227 6.78 13.20 -20.63
N GLY A 228 5.90 13.77 -19.84
CA GLY A 228 4.66 14.38 -20.28
C GLY A 228 4.08 15.36 -19.26
N THR A 229 2.99 16.00 -19.68
CA THR A 229 2.23 16.95 -18.85
C THR A 229 0.73 16.69 -18.97
N LYS A 230 -0.02 17.18 -17.95
CA LYS A 230 -1.48 17.19 -18.01
C LYS A 230 -1.96 18.24 -19.02
N GLY A 231 -2.80 17.81 -19.95
CA GLY A 231 -3.55 18.68 -20.86
C GLY A 231 -5.06 18.52 -20.71
N TYR A 232 -5.77 18.83 -21.78
CA TYR A 232 -7.22 18.64 -21.91
C TYR A 232 -7.57 18.31 -23.36
N ASN A 233 -7.97 17.06 -23.61
CA ASN A 233 -8.30 16.58 -24.95
C ASN A 233 -9.81 16.45 -25.11
N LYS A 234 -10.44 17.55 -25.58
CA LYS A 234 -11.90 17.63 -25.73
C LYS A 234 -12.46 16.59 -26.68
N GLU A 235 -11.77 16.31 -27.78
CA GLU A 235 -12.21 15.39 -28.83
C GLU A 235 -12.20 13.94 -28.32
N VAL A 236 -11.13 13.48 -27.70
CA VAL A 236 -11.05 12.12 -27.13
C VAL A 236 -12.06 11.95 -25.99
N ARG A 237 -12.23 12.97 -25.13
CA ARG A 237 -13.27 12.94 -24.08
C ARG A 237 -14.68 12.82 -24.65
N ALA A 238 -14.98 13.49 -25.78
CA ALA A 238 -16.27 13.37 -26.46
C ALA A 238 -16.48 11.96 -27.03
N LEU A 239 -15.44 11.35 -27.61
CA LEU A 239 -15.49 9.95 -28.07
C LEU A 239 -15.76 9.00 -26.90
N LEU A 240 -15.07 9.16 -25.77
CA LEU A 240 -15.28 8.35 -24.56
C LEU A 240 -16.71 8.52 -23.99
N ALA A 241 -17.19 9.75 -23.87
CA ALA A 241 -18.56 10.01 -23.39
C ALA A 241 -19.61 9.36 -24.30
N ASN A 242 -19.42 9.40 -25.62
CA ASN A 242 -20.26 8.71 -26.59
C ASN A 242 -20.17 7.19 -26.48
N PHE A 243 -18.96 6.65 -26.30
CA PHE A 243 -18.73 5.22 -26.07
C PHE A 243 -19.51 4.71 -24.86
N PHE A 244 -19.36 5.34 -23.69
CA PHE A 244 -20.07 4.92 -22.49
C PHE A 244 -21.61 5.02 -22.63
N ARG A 245 -22.13 6.00 -23.36
CA ARG A 245 -23.57 6.10 -23.64
C ARG A 245 -24.10 4.95 -24.51
N ARG A 246 -23.27 4.44 -25.41
CA ARG A 246 -23.64 3.40 -26.40
C ARG A 246 -23.36 1.99 -25.91
N MET A 247 -22.48 1.83 -24.90
CA MET A 247 -22.07 0.54 -24.41
C MET A 247 -23.24 -0.22 -23.77
N GLN A 248 -23.48 -1.44 -24.24
CA GLN A 248 -24.61 -2.27 -23.80
C GLN A 248 -24.20 -3.41 -22.87
N HIS A 249 -22.93 -3.74 -22.80
CA HIS A 249 -22.39 -4.81 -21.96
C HIS A 249 -21.86 -4.26 -20.65
N LYS A 250 -21.62 -5.16 -19.70
CA LYS A 250 -21.02 -4.80 -18.41
C LYS A 250 -19.59 -4.30 -18.59
N ILE A 251 -19.22 -3.29 -17.80
CA ILE A 251 -17.83 -2.85 -17.65
C ILE A 251 -17.37 -3.23 -16.24
N ILE A 252 -16.23 -3.89 -16.17
CA ILE A 252 -15.64 -4.44 -14.96
C ILE A 252 -14.47 -3.54 -14.55
N TYR A 253 -14.49 -3.08 -13.31
CA TYR A 253 -13.47 -2.21 -12.74
C TYR A 253 -12.79 -2.89 -11.53
N HIS A 254 -11.63 -2.42 -11.19
CA HIS A 254 -11.08 -2.67 -9.86
C HIS A 254 -11.19 -1.41 -9.01
N ASN A 255 -12.03 -1.42 -7.95
CA ASN A 255 -12.33 -0.22 -7.14
C ASN A 255 -13.07 0.89 -7.91
N ILE A 256 -14.19 0.52 -8.56
CA ILE A 256 -15.04 1.42 -9.36
C ILE A 256 -15.34 2.77 -8.69
N ALA A 257 -15.36 2.82 -7.36
CA ALA A 257 -15.58 4.06 -6.62
C ALA A 257 -14.54 5.15 -6.93
N TYR A 258 -13.39 4.79 -7.51
CA TYR A 258 -12.41 5.75 -8.02
C TYR A 258 -12.60 6.03 -9.52
N ASP A 259 -12.60 5.00 -10.36
CA ASP A 259 -12.68 5.18 -11.82
C ASP A 259 -13.97 5.89 -12.25
N ALA A 260 -15.12 5.42 -11.76
CA ALA A 260 -16.40 6.05 -12.07
C ALA A 260 -16.49 7.47 -11.48
N TYR A 261 -15.97 7.71 -10.29
CA TYR A 261 -15.91 9.02 -9.68
C TYR A 261 -15.13 10.04 -10.54
N VAL A 262 -13.98 9.63 -11.10
CA VAL A 262 -13.20 10.48 -12.00
C VAL A 262 -13.90 10.62 -13.34
N LEU A 263 -14.33 9.52 -13.98
CA LEU A 263 -14.94 9.52 -15.32
C LEU A 263 -16.27 10.28 -15.35
N ILE A 264 -17.12 10.16 -14.34
CA ILE A 264 -18.38 10.89 -14.26
C ILE A 264 -18.11 12.39 -14.27
N TYR A 265 -17.19 12.86 -13.42
CA TYR A 265 -16.87 14.28 -13.41
C TYR A 265 -16.24 14.75 -14.73
N GLN A 266 -15.22 14.03 -15.18
CA GLN A 266 -14.40 14.46 -16.33
C GLN A 266 -15.15 14.41 -17.68
N LEU A 267 -16.15 13.53 -17.82
CA LEU A 267 -16.86 13.32 -19.08
C LEU A 267 -18.27 13.91 -19.11
N PHE A 268 -18.94 14.06 -17.97
CA PHE A 268 -20.38 14.41 -17.94
C PHE A 268 -20.68 15.69 -17.15
N MET A 269 -19.85 16.08 -16.17
CA MET A 269 -20.08 17.29 -15.38
C MET A 269 -19.32 18.49 -15.95
N LYS A 270 -19.95 19.66 -15.95
CA LYS A 270 -19.34 20.94 -16.38
C LYS A 270 -18.51 21.59 -15.29
N ASN A 271 -18.87 21.36 -14.04
CA ASN A 271 -18.22 21.87 -12.85
C ASN A 271 -18.67 21.07 -11.62
N ILE A 272 -18.09 21.35 -10.46
CA ILE A 272 -18.29 20.59 -9.21
C ILE A 272 -19.70 20.63 -8.63
N ILE A 273 -20.60 21.50 -9.11
CA ILE A 273 -22.00 21.61 -8.68
C ILE A 273 -22.99 21.27 -9.81
N ASP A 274 -22.51 20.69 -10.91
CA ASP A 274 -23.38 20.27 -12.02
C ASP A 274 -24.14 18.98 -11.68
N THR A 275 -25.25 19.14 -10.97
CA THR A 275 -26.14 18.03 -10.58
C THR A 275 -26.72 17.28 -11.78
N THR A 276 -27.02 17.98 -12.88
CA THR A 276 -27.57 17.35 -14.10
C THR A 276 -26.53 16.43 -14.73
N GLY A 277 -25.31 16.91 -14.92
CA GLY A 277 -24.20 16.10 -15.42
C GLY A 277 -23.84 14.94 -14.50
N LEU A 278 -23.88 15.15 -13.17
CA LEU A 278 -23.69 14.11 -12.18
C LEU A 278 -24.69 12.97 -12.34
N LEU A 279 -26.00 13.27 -12.37
CA LEU A 279 -27.05 12.26 -12.46
C LEU A 279 -27.05 11.53 -13.81
N ASP A 280 -26.76 12.25 -14.92
CA ASP A 280 -26.57 11.66 -16.24
C ASP A 280 -25.38 10.69 -16.25
N GLY A 281 -24.24 11.11 -15.70
CA GLY A 281 -23.03 10.29 -15.57
C GLY A 281 -23.27 9.03 -14.72
N ILE A 282 -23.92 9.15 -13.58
CA ILE A 282 -24.31 8.01 -12.73
C ILE A 282 -25.16 7.02 -13.53
N LYS A 283 -26.20 7.49 -14.22
CA LYS A 283 -27.08 6.64 -15.02
C LYS A 283 -26.33 5.91 -16.13
N ILE A 284 -25.35 6.54 -16.76
CA ILE A 284 -24.57 5.95 -17.84
C ILE A 284 -23.55 4.95 -17.29
N MET A 285 -22.75 5.37 -16.31
CA MET A 285 -21.61 4.60 -15.83
C MET A 285 -21.99 3.47 -14.88
N LEU A 286 -23.06 3.66 -14.07
CA LEU A 286 -23.41 2.78 -12.95
C LEU A 286 -24.71 1.98 -13.18
N THR A 287 -25.04 1.66 -14.43
CA THR A 287 -26.17 0.76 -14.76
C THR A 287 -25.70 -0.67 -15.02
N LYS A 288 -24.63 -0.87 -15.76
CA LYS A 288 -24.10 -2.20 -16.15
C LYS A 288 -22.62 -2.28 -15.79
N TRP A 289 -22.33 -2.60 -14.54
CA TRP A 289 -20.95 -2.62 -14.04
C TRP A 289 -20.70 -3.74 -13.05
N GLU A 290 -19.42 -4.03 -12.84
CA GLU A 290 -18.92 -4.89 -11.75
C GLU A 290 -17.66 -4.31 -11.13
N CYS A 291 -17.36 -4.71 -9.87
CA CYS A 291 -16.20 -4.26 -9.15
C CYS A 291 -15.46 -5.44 -8.52
N THR A 292 -14.29 -5.76 -9.05
CA THR A 292 -13.51 -6.91 -8.57
C THR A 292 -13.01 -6.76 -7.15
N LYS A 293 -12.79 -5.52 -6.65
CA LYS A 293 -12.47 -5.30 -5.22
C LYS A 293 -13.61 -5.74 -4.30
N LEU A 294 -14.85 -5.40 -4.64
CA LEU A 294 -16.02 -5.79 -3.84
C LEU A 294 -16.33 -7.29 -4.00
N ILE A 295 -16.15 -7.83 -5.21
CA ILE A 295 -16.27 -9.27 -5.47
C ILE A 295 -15.24 -10.04 -4.64
N SER A 296 -13.98 -9.62 -4.64
CA SER A 296 -12.92 -10.24 -3.82
C SER A 296 -13.21 -10.13 -2.32
N TYR A 297 -13.72 -8.97 -1.87
CA TYR A 297 -14.13 -8.78 -0.47
C TYR A 297 -15.17 -9.81 -0.02
N LEU A 298 -16.17 -10.10 -0.86
CA LEU A 298 -17.22 -11.06 -0.57
C LEU A 298 -16.81 -12.52 -0.81
N ALA A 299 -15.90 -12.78 -1.76
CA ALA A 299 -15.41 -14.12 -2.09
C ALA A 299 -14.35 -14.62 -1.12
N THR A 300 -13.67 -13.72 -0.39
CA THR A 300 -12.61 -14.06 0.53
C THR A 300 -13.04 -13.76 1.96
N ASN A 301 -12.37 -14.38 2.95
CA ASN A 301 -12.70 -14.11 4.35
C ASN A 301 -12.27 -12.70 4.77
N SER A 302 -13.20 -11.74 4.73
CA SER A 302 -12.95 -10.35 5.11
C SER A 302 -12.48 -10.19 6.57
N CYS A 303 -12.86 -11.13 7.45
CA CYS A 303 -12.40 -11.16 8.85
C CYS A 303 -10.90 -11.48 8.99
N ALA A 304 -10.29 -12.05 7.97
CA ALA A 304 -8.85 -12.34 7.95
C ALA A 304 -7.97 -11.11 7.60
N GLY A 305 -8.57 -9.96 7.27
CA GLY A 305 -7.83 -8.76 6.90
C GLY A 305 -7.12 -8.88 5.55
N ASN A 306 -7.79 -9.44 4.55
CA ASN A 306 -7.25 -9.67 3.21
C ASN A 306 -6.85 -8.36 2.53
N ASP A 307 -5.72 -8.38 1.82
CA ASP A 307 -5.31 -7.28 0.94
C ASP A 307 -6.11 -7.34 -0.36
N LEU A 308 -6.96 -6.34 -0.56
CA LEU A 308 -7.84 -6.21 -1.72
C LEU A 308 -7.25 -5.34 -2.85
N SER A 309 -5.96 -4.97 -2.77
CA SER A 309 -5.32 -4.23 -3.87
C SER A 309 -5.20 -5.10 -5.12
N LEU A 310 -5.40 -4.50 -6.29
CA LEU A 310 -5.26 -5.20 -7.57
C LEU A 310 -3.89 -5.87 -7.69
N LYS A 311 -2.84 -5.18 -7.26
CA LYS A 311 -1.46 -5.66 -7.30
C LYS A 311 -1.23 -6.93 -6.50
N THR A 312 -1.78 -7.01 -5.29
CA THR A 312 -1.69 -8.23 -4.47
C THR A 312 -2.54 -9.35 -5.05
N GLN A 313 -3.77 -9.04 -5.49
CA GLN A 313 -4.70 -10.03 -6.04
C GLN A 313 -4.21 -10.63 -7.37
N ALA A 314 -3.52 -9.84 -8.20
CA ALA A 314 -3.04 -10.25 -9.52
C ALA A 314 -1.55 -10.67 -9.54
N GLN A 315 -0.85 -10.75 -8.40
CA GLN A 315 0.58 -11.07 -8.36
C GLN A 315 0.92 -12.40 -9.05
N GLU A 316 0.11 -13.42 -8.88
CA GLU A 316 0.33 -14.72 -9.50
C GLU A 316 0.15 -14.71 -11.03
N PHE A 317 -0.65 -13.77 -11.55
CA PHE A 317 -0.92 -13.58 -12.97
C PHE A 317 0.10 -12.62 -13.61
N ALA A 318 0.15 -11.38 -13.11
CA ALA A 318 0.93 -10.30 -13.69
C ALA A 318 2.36 -10.20 -13.15
N GLY A 319 2.65 -10.86 -12.03
CA GLY A 319 3.98 -10.87 -11.44
C GLY A 319 4.49 -9.45 -11.14
N ASN A 320 5.74 -9.18 -11.53
CA ASN A 320 6.38 -7.89 -11.29
C ASN A 320 5.75 -6.72 -12.06
N TRP A 321 4.99 -6.97 -13.11
CA TRP A 321 4.20 -5.94 -13.78
C TRP A 321 3.17 -5.30 -12.85
N ALA A 322 2.59 -6.08 -11.93
CA ALA A 322 1.65 -5.58 -10.95
C ALA A 322 2.28 -4.72 -9.84
N GLN A 323 3.61 -4.66 -9.72
CA GLN A 323 4.29 -4.07 -8.56
C GLN A 323 4.80 -2.63 -8.76
N ASP A 324 4.71 -2.09 -9.96
CA ASP A 324 5.16 -0.72 -10.22
C ASP A 324 4.18 0.29 -9.64
N ASP A 325 4.61 0.97 -8.57
CA ASP A 325 3.85 2.05 -7.92
C ASP A 325 4.06 3.36 -8.69
N ILE A 326 3.11 3.69 -9.53
CA ILE A 326 3.09 4.97 -10.24
C ILE A 326 2.55 6.06 -9.31
N LYS A 327 3.46 6.89 -8.79
CA LYS A 327 3.09 8.03 -7.94
C LYS A 327 2.81 9.31 -8.72
N ASP A 328 3.40 9.44 -9.91
CA ASP A 328 3.32 10.62 -10.75
C ASP A 328 3.45 10.18 -12.21
N ILE A 329 2.33 10.15 -12.89
CA ILE A 329 2.29 9.70 -14.29
C ILE A 329 3.10 10.60 -15.21
N CYS A 330 3.33 11.89 -14.89
CA CYS A 330 4.16 12.79 -15.69
C CYS A 330 5.64 12.35 -15.77
N LYS A 331 6.09 11.49 -14.84
CA LYS A 331 7.47 10.97 -14.77
C LYS A 331 7.65 9.62 -15.45
N ILE A 332 6.67 9.16 -16.19
CA ILE A 332 6.67 7.87 -16.85
C ILE A 332 6.60 8.07 -18.37
N GLU A 333 7.44 7.34 -19.09
CA GLU A 333 7.40 7.32 -20.52
C GLU A 333 6.02 6.84 -21.03
N PRO A 334 5.41 7.50 -22.04
CA PRO A 334 4.07 7.18 -22.54
C PRO A 334 3.85 5.70 -22.88
N SER A 335 4.83 5.07 -23.54
CA SER A 335 4.78 3.65 -23.89
C SER A 335 4.69 2.74 -22.64
N LYS A 336 5.44 3.08 -21.59
CA LYS A 336 5.41 2.35 -20.30
C LYS A 336 4.11 2.60 -19.55
N LEU A 337 3.60 3.83 -19.57
CA LEU A 337 2.32 4.17 -18.95
C LEU A 337 1.18 3.37 -19.59
N LEU A 338 1.14 3.29 -20.92
CA LEU A 338 0.12 2.55 -21.65
C LEU A 338 0.22 1.04 -21.42
N ALA A 339 1.44 0.49 -21.43
CA ALA A 339 1.65 -0.93 -21.12
C ALA A 339 1.24 -1.26 -19.68
N TYR A 340 1.56 -0.40 -18.73
CA TYR A 340 1.16 -0.54 -17.33
C TYR A 340 -0.37 -0.53 -17.19
N ASN A 341 -1.05 0.48 -17.73
CA ASN A 341 -2.51 0.61 -17.68
C ASN A 341 -3.21 -0.60 -18.35
N LEU A 342 -2.67 -1.11 -19.49
CA LEU A 342 -3.17 -2.32 -20.13
C LEU A 342 -3.11 -3.53 -19.19
N ILE A 343 -1.99 -3.71 -18.49
CA ILE A 343 -1.80 -4.84 -17.58
C ILE A 343 -2.73 -4.76 -16.38
N ASP A 344 -3.08 -3.56 -15.88
CA ASP A 344 -4.07 -3.39 -14.84
C ASP A 344 -5.48 -3.78 -15.34
N GLY A 345 -5.81 -3.48 -16.61
CA GLY A 345 -7.03 -3.98 -17.25
C GLY A 345 -7.09 -5.51 -17.38
N LEU A 346 -5.99 -6.15 -17.83
CA LEU A 346 -5.90 -7.61 -17.91
C LEU A 346 -5.95 -8.27 -16.51
N SER A 347 -5.27 -7.66 -15.54
CA SER A 347 -5.28 -8.09 -14.14
C SER A 347 -6.68 -8.03 -13.52
N THR A 348 -7.46 -7.03 -13.90
CA THR A 348 -8.87 -6.89 -13.48
C THR A 348 -9.72 -8.06 -14.00
N TRP A 349 -9.50 -8.53 -15.24
CA TRP A 349 -10.12 -9.75 -15.77
C TRP A 349 -9.74 -10.99 -14.98
N PHE A 350 -8.44 -11.18 -14.73
CA PHE A 350 -7.95 -12.30 -13.95
C PHE A 350 -8.60 -12.34 -12.56
N VAL A 351 -8.63 -11.22 -11.85
CA VAL A 351 -9.23 -11.13 -10.51
C VAL A 351 -10.73 -11.39 -10.55
N HIS A 352 -11.43 -10.92 -11.59
CA HIS A 352 -12.85 -11.22 -11.80
C HIS A 352 -13.08 -12.73 -11.97
N ASN A 353 -12.38 -13.37 -12.89
CA ASN A 353 -12.53 -14.79 -13.18
C ASN A 353 -12.17 -15.68 -11.99
N LYS A 354 -11.21 -15.25 -11.17
CA LYS A 354 -10.80 -15.95 -9.96
C LYS A 354 -11.86 -15.90 -8.86
N HIS A 355 -12.42 -14.73 -8.59
CA HIS A 355 -13.22 -14.49 -7.39
C HIS A 355 -14.73 -14.49 -7.62
N TYR A 356 -15.21 -14.15 -8.81
CA TYR A 356 -16.66 -14.13 -9.09
C TYR A 356 -17.33 -15.50 -8.89
N PRO A 357 -16.77 -16.63 -9.41
CA PRO A 357 -17.35 -17.95 -9.17
C PRO A 357 -17.38 -18.33 -7.67
N THR A 358 -16.35 -17.94 -6.92
CA THR A 358 -16.28 -18.19 -5.47
C THR A 358 -17.36 -17.40 -4.73
N MET A 359 -17.53 -16.12 -5.05
CA MET A 359 -18.57 -15.27 -4.46
C MET A 359 -19.98 -15.90 -4.70
N VAL A 360 -20.24 -16.40 -5.90
CA VAL A 360 -21.51 -17.06 -6.22
C VAL A 360 -21.69 -18.37 -5.44
N ALA A 361 -20.64 -19.21 -5.38
CA ALA A 361 -20.66 -20.47 -4.67
C ALA A 361 -20.88 -20.29 -3.15
N GLU A 362 -20.31 -19.22 -2.58
CA GLU A 362 -20.47 -18.82 -1.16
C GLU A 362 -21.79 -18.06 -0.90
N GLN A 363 -22.71 -18.02 -1.88
CA GLN A 363 -24.04 -17.40 -1.77
C GLN A 363 -24.00 -15.89 -1.41
N GLN A 364 -22.97 -15.18 -1.85
CA GLN A 364 -22.81 -13.74 -1.59
C GLN A 364 -23.37 -12.86 -2.72
N LEU A 365 -23.89 -13.43 -3.79
CA LEU A 365 -24.36 -12.70 -4.97
C LEU A 365 -25.50 -11.72 -4.63
N ASP A 366 -26.47 -12.12 -3.82
CA ASP A 366 -27.61 -11.27 -3.45
C ASP A 366 -27.15 -10.05 -2.61
N ILE A 367 -26.14 -10.23 -1.76
CA ILE A 367 -25.56 -9.13 -1.01
C ILE A 367 -24.82 -8.18 -1.97
N TYR A 368 -24.08 -8.73 -2.92
CA TYR A 368 -23.34 -7.95 -3.92
C TYR A 368 -24.30 -7.11 -4.78
N GLU A 369 -25.30 -7.75 -5.42
CA GLU A 369 -26.23 -7.07 -6.33
C GLU A 369 -27.20 -6.12 -5.58
N GLY A 370 -27.73 -6.54 -4.42
CA GLY A 370 -28.75 -5.78 -3.70
C GLY A 370 -28.18 -4.66 -2.82
N LEU A 371 -27.13 -4.97 -2.03
CA LEU A 371 -26.60 -4.03 -1.03
C LEU A 371 -25.36 -3.29 -1.54
N PHE A 372 -24.33 -4.02 -1.95
CA PHE A 372 -23.04 -3.40 -2.26
C PHE A 372 -23.08 -2.52 -3.49
N LYS A 373 -23.78 -2.94 -4.55
CA LYS A 373 -23.92 -2.13 -5.76
C LYS A 373 -24.74 -0.85 -5.51
N SER A 374 -25.88 -0.94 -4.83
CA SER A 374 -26.68 0.24 -4.52
C SER A 374 -25.93 1.22 -3.62
N THR A 375 -25.29 0.73 -2.57
CA THR A 375 -24.44 1.55 -1.68
C THR A 375 -23.27 2.21 -2.42
N THR A 376 -22.66 1.53 -3.39
CA THR A 376 -21.59 2.11 -4.21
C THR A 376 -22.07 3.28 -5.04
N VAL A 377 -23.28 3.19 -5.63
CA VAL A 377 -23.90 4.31 -6.36
C VAL A 377 -24.11 5.51 -5.44
N ASP A 378 -24.68 5.28 -4.26
CA ASP A 378 -24.90 6.34 -3.27
C ASP A 378 -23.58 6.98 -2.80
N ILE A 379 -22.56 6.18 -2.56
CA ILE A 379 -21.22 6.66 -2.19
C ILE A 379 -20.64 7.56 -3.28
N ILE A 380 -20.65 7.13 -4.53
CA ILE A 380 -20.11 7.91 -5.65
C ILE A 380 -20.90 9.23 -5.78
N GLN A 381 -22.22 9.19 -5.64
CA GLN A 381 -23.04 10.40 -5.66
C GLN A 381 -22.67 11.36 -4.51
N MET A 382 -22.55 10.86 -3.28
CA MET A 382 -22.12 11.67 -2.13
C MET A 382 -20.73 12.28 -2.33
N GLN A 383 -19.79 11.48 -2.82
CA GLN A 383 -18.41 11.91 -3.08
C GLN A 383 -18.32 13.01 -4.14
N LEU A 384 -19.19 12.97 -5.17
CA LEU A 384 -19.24 13.97 -6.23
C LEU A 384 -20.07 15.20 -5.87
N THR A 385 -21.05 15.06 -4.98
CA THR A 385 -21.87 16.20 -4.50
C THR A 385 -21.05 17.10 -3.56
N GLY A 386 -20.24 16.49 -2.68
CA GLY A 386 -19.48 17.22 -1.69
C GLY A 386 -20.33 17.93 -0.64
N MET A 387 -19.66 18.62 0.28
CA MET A 387 -20.28 19.36 1.38
C MET A 387 -19.89 20.83 1.28
N PRO A 388 -20.85 21.77 1.19
CA PRO A 388 -20.53 23.21 1.15
C PRO A 388 -20.02 23.70 2.50
N LEU A 389 -18.99 24.55 2.47
CA LEU A 389 -18.34 25.11 3.65
C LEU A 389 -18.52 26.64 3.72
N ASN A 390 -18.88 27.13 4.90
CA ASN A 390 -18.80 28.53 5.22
C ASN A 390 -17.35 28.89 5.61
N MET A 391 -16.55 29.36 4.66
CA MET A 391 -15.13 29.66 4.88
C MET A 391 -14.90 30.77 5.90
N ALA A 392 -15.80 31.76 6.01
CA ALA A 392 -15.69 32.79 7.05
C ALA A 392 -15.76 32.16 8.45
N ARG A 393 -16.66 31.18 8.64
CA ARG A 393 -16.76 30.44 9.90
C ARG A 393 -15.56 29.52 10.14
N VAL A 394 -15.01 28.90 9.09
CA VAL A 394 -13.78 28.09 9.21
C VAL A 394 -12.61 28.94 9.72
N ILE A 395 -12.42 30.15 9.16
CA ILE A 395 -11.38 31.09 9.58
C ILE A 395 -11.58 31.54 11.04
N GLU A 396 -12.81 31.89 11.42
CA GLU A 396 -13.16 32.28 12.79
C GLU A 396 -12.85 31.14 13.78
N VAL A 397 -13.33 29.93 13.49
CA VAL A 397 -13.10 28.75 14.35
C VAL A 397 -11.60 28.43 14.43
N LYS A 398 -10.86 28.51 13.32
CA LYS A 398 -9.41 28.33 13.33
C LYS A 398 -8.72 29.31 14.29
N ALA A 399 -9.12 30.57 14.28
CA ALA A 399 -8.54 31.59 15.17
C ALA A 399 -8.80 31.27 16.65
N ILE A 400 -10.01 30.83 17.00
CA ILE A 400 -10.36 30.40 18.36
C ILE A 400 -9.51 29.18 18.78
N LEU A 401 -9.48 28.15 17.93
CA LEU A 401 -8.71 26.94 18.20
C LEU A 401 -7.22 27.23 18.32
N GLN A 402 -6.68 28.19 17.54
CA GLN A 402 -5.27 28.60 17.65
C GLN A 402 -4.98 29.24 19.01
N GLN A 403 -5.89 30.08 19.55
CA GLN A 403 -5.75 30.65 20.89
C GLN A 403 -5.76 29.57 21.97
N ASP A 404 -6.67 28.60 21.86
CA ASP A 404 -6.76 27.49 22.80
C ASP A 404 -5.50 26.61 22.73
N PHE A 405 -5.00 26.35 21.52
CA PHE A 405 -3.75 25.63 21.30
C PHE A 405 -2.56 26.35 21.94
N ASP A 406 -2.40 27.64 21.67
CA ASP A 406 -1.30 28.45 22.22
C ASP A 406 -1.37 28.50 23.75
N SER A 407 -2.57 28.59 24.32
CA SER A 407 -2.78 28.52 25.76
C SER A 407 -2.38 27.15 26.34
N ALA A 408 -2.74 26.05 25.68
CA ALA A 408 -2.35 24.71 26.11
C ALA A 408 -0.83 24.51 26.01
N VAL A 409 -0.21 24.92 24.90
CA VAL A 409 1.24 24.87 24.71
C VAL A 409 1.95 25.68 25.79
N LYS A 410 1.44 26.86 26.13
CA LYS A 410 2.01 27.67 27.18
C LYS A 410 1.94 26.98 28.55
N ARG A 411 0.79 26.43 28.93
CA ARG A 411 0.62 25.68 30.19
C ARG A 411 1.59 24.48 30.26
N ILE A 412 1.78 23.77 29.16
CA ILE A 412 2.75 22.66 29.07
C ILE A 412 4.18 23.18 29.26
N SER A 413 4.57 24.24 28.54
CA SER A 413 5.93 24.77 28.58
C SER A 413 6.28 25.48 29.91
N ASP A 414 5.31 26.11 30.57
CA ASP A 414 5.49 26.76 31.87
C ASP A 414 5.52 25.75 33.04
N CYS A 415 5.14 24.48 32.78
CA CYS A 415 5.18 23.45 33.81
C CYS A 415 6.63 23.08 34.19
N VAL A 416 6.95 23.23 35.47
CA VAL A 416 8.31 22.95 36.01
C VAL A 416 8.75 21.51 35.70
N LEU A 417 7.82 20.52 35.76
CA LEU A 417 8.11 19.12 35.45
C LEU A 417 8.57 18.94 34.00
N VAL A 418 7.94 19.66 33.07
CA VAL A 418 8.33 19.63 31.64
C VAL A 418 9.66 20.35 31.40
N GLN A 419 9.86 21.50 32.05
CA GLN A 419 11.13 22.26 31.95
C GLN A 419 12.30 21.43 32.46
N GLU A 420 12.16 20.80 33.62
CA GLU A 420 13.17 19.93 34.19
C GLU A 420 13.44 18.71 33.30
N TYR A 421 12.41 18.05 32.81
CA TYR A 421 12.53 16.96 31.86
C TYR A 421 13.26 17.38 30.58
N ALA A 422 12.87 18.51 29.96
CA ALA A 422 13.54 19.03 28.78
C ALA A 422 15.02 19.33 29.02
N TYR A 423 15.35 19.87 30.20
CA TYR A 423 16.74 20.12 30.60
C TYR A 423 17.53 18.82 30.75
N GLN A 424 16.98 17.82 31.43
CA GLN A 424 17.61 16.51 31.60
C GLN A 424 17.86 15.81 30.26
N ARG A 425 16.93 15.95 29.30
CA ARG A 425 17.14 15.42 27.94
C ARG A 425 18.33 16.09 27.23
N LYS A 426 18.49 17.40 27.37
CA LYS A 426 19.68 18.10 26.83
C LYS A 426 20.96 17.56 27.44
N LEU A 427 21.00 17.38 28.76
CA LEU A 427 22.16 16.83 29.46
C LEU A 427 22.45 15.38 29.01
N ALA A 428 21.44 14.55 28.88
CA ALA A 428 21.59 13.18 28.43
C ALA A 428 22.15 13.13 26.97
N TRP A 429 21.67 14.01 26.09
CA TRP A 429 22.20 14.12 24.73
C TRP A 429 23.69 14.54 24.74
N ILE A 430 24.05 15.55 25.53
CA ILE A 430 25.43 16.00 25.66
C ILE A 430 26.33 14.85 26.17
N THR A 431 25.87 14.15 27.19
CA THR A 431 26.62 13.03 27.78
C THR A 431 26.85 11.90 26.78
N LYS A 432 25.79 11.49 26.09
CA LYS A 432 25.83 10.47 25.02
C LYS A 432 26.76 10.91 23.90
N ARG A 433 26.60 12.14 23.41
CA ARG A 433 27.41 12.67 22.31
C ARG A 433 28.89 12.77 22.67
N ASN A 434 29.19 13.19 23.90
CA ASN A 434 30.55 13.28 24.39
C ASN A 434 31.21 11.90 24.58
N ALA A 435 30.45 10.86 24.87
CA ALA A 435 30.94 9.48 24.91
C ALA A 435 31.32 8.95 23.51
N GLU A 436 30.65 9.41 22.48
CA GLU A 436 30.88 9.03 21.07
C GLU A 436 32.05 9.80 20.42
N LEU A 437 32.35 11.03 20.89
CA LEU A 437 33.33 11.93 20.28
C LEU A 437 34.76 11.75 20.87
N LYS A 438 35.74 11.64 19.97
CA LYS A 438 37.14 11.45 20.34
C LYS A 438 37.92 12.75 20.60
N LYS A 439 37.56 13.88 20.00
CA LYS A 439 38.36 15.11 19.97
C LYS A 439 37.68 16.36 20.52
N LYS A 440 36.50 16.73 20.05
CA LYS A 440 35.79 17.93 20.48
C LYS A 440 34.55 17.54 21.28
N ARG A 441 34.45 18.03 22.50
CA ARG A 441 33.28 17.85 23.35
C ARG A 441 32.20 18.87 22.97
N VAL A 442 30.96 18.45 23.07
CA VAL A 442 29.77 19.31 22.90
C VAL A 442 29.34 19.83 24.28
N ASP A 443 28.77 21.01 24.30
CA ASP A 443 28.28 21.70 25.50
C ASP A 443 26.77 22.06 25.37
N MET A 444 26.28 22.90 26.26
CA MET A 444 24.88 23.34 26.25
C MET A 444 24.54 24.19 25.01
N ALA A 445 25.49 25.00 24.53
CA ALA A 445 25.28 25.80 23.32
C ALA A 445 25.18 24.91 22.07
N ASP A 446 25.95 23.81 22.02
CA ASP A 446 25.82 22.82 20.95
C ASP A 446 24.45 22.13 20.99
N ALA A 447 23.91 21.84 22.18
CA ALA A 447 22.57 21.28 22.35
C ALA A 447 21.48 22.29 21.95
N ASP A 448 21.64 23.56 22.27
CA ASP A 448 20.71 24.60 21.84
C ASP A 448 20.75 24.82 20.33
N ALA A 449 21.91 24.72 19.70
CA ALA A 449 22.04 24.72 18.24
C ALA A 449 21.35 23.50 17.59
N GLU A 450 21.39 22.32 18.26
CA GLU A 450 20.67 21.14 17.80
C GLU A 450 19.16 21.33 17.83
N LEU A 451 18.62 22.03 18.83
CA LEU A 451 17.18 22.36 18.94
C LEU A 451 16.66 23.20 17.78
N LEU A 452 17.52 23.97 17.15
CA LEU A 452 17.14 24.81 16.00
C LEU A 452 17.05 24.03 14.68
N LYS A 453 17.52 22.78 14.65
CA LYS A 453 17.47 21.97 13.43
C LYS A 453 16.07 21.40 13.18
N PRO A 454 15.62 21.33 11.93
CA PRO A 454 14.39 20.62 11.59
C PRO A 454 14.45 19.16 12.05
N LYS A 455 13.39 18.66 12.67
CA LYS A 455 13.27 17.27 13.15
C LYS A 455 14.35 16.85 14.17
N ASN A 456 14.79 17.78 15.03
CA ASN A 456 15.72 17.42 16.10
C ASN A 456 15.08 16.40 17.08
N THR A 457 15.92 15.59 17.73
CA THR A 457 15.49 14.60 18.72
C THR A 457 15.77 15.02 20.17
N VAL A 458 16.41 16.17 20.37
CA VAL A 458 16.79 16.72 21.68
C VAL A 458 15.65 17.50 22.29
N ALA A 459 14.97 18.35 21.47
CA ALA A 459 13.88 19.17 21.94
C ALA A 459 12.72 18.35 22.51
N TRP A 460 12.13 18.88 23.56
CA TRP A 460 10.82 18.41 24.01
C TRP A 460 9.76 18.62 22.90
N ASN A 461 9.00 17.57 22.66
CA ASN A 461 7.91 17.59 21.68
C ASN A 461 6.68 16.88 22.27
N PRO A 462 5.59 17.61 22.57
CA PRO A 462 4.37 17.01 23.13
C PRO A 462 3.66 16.04 22.17
N ASN A 463 4.01 16.00 20.88
CA ASN A 463 3.52 15.01 19.91
C ASN A 463 4.37 13.72 19.88
N SER A 464 5.46 13.65 20.64
CA SER A 464 6.32 12.48 20.67
C SER A 464 5.83 11.48 21.70
N TYR A 465 5.14 10.43 21.26
CA TYR A 465 4.68 9.36 22.16
C TYR A 465 5.80 8.80 23.05
N PRO A 466 7.03 8.50 22.57
CA PRO A 466 8.09 8.05 23.44
C PRO A 466 8.48 9.07 24.51
N GLN A 467 8.47 10.37 24.19
CA GLN A 467 8.79 11.41 25.17
C GLN A 467 7.66 11.59 26.19
N LEU A 468 6.39 11.46 25.77
CA LEU A 468 5.26 11.48 26.67
C LEU A 468 5.27 10.27 27.62
N GLN A 469 5.58 9.08 27.11
CA GLN A 469 5.71 7.88 27.93
C GLN A 469 6.80 8.05 28.98
N GLU A 470 8.00 8.48 28.58
CA GLU A 470 9.13 8.75 29.47
C GLU A 470 8.75 9.79 30.54
N LEU A 471 8.12 10.91 30.15
CA LEU A 471 7.71 11.96 31.09
C LEU A 471 6.67 11.46 32.09
N LEU A 472 5.59 10.84 31.61
CA LEU A 472 4.44 10.48 32.47
C LEU A 472 4.73 9.26 33.36
N TYR A 473 5.38 8.24 32.81
CA TYR A 473 5.55 6.96 33.49
C TYR A 473 6.90 6.83 34.20
N ASP A 474 8.00 7.30 33.58
CA ASP A 474 9.34 7.12 34.15
C ASP A 474 9.74 8.30 35.04
N VAL A 475 9.43 9.55 34.65
CA VAL A 475 9.85 10.75 35.37
C VAL A 475 8.83 11.17 36.45
N ILE A 476 7.55 11.28 36.08
CA ILE A 476 6.47 11.64 37.03
C ILE A 476 6.05 10.42 37.88
N GLY A 477 6.21 9.20 37.35
CA GLY A 477 5.92 7.97 38.07
C GLY A 477 4.45 7.61 38.13
N LEU A 478 3.63 8.04 37.16
CA LEU A 478 2.23 7.60 37.04
C LEU A 478 2.16 6.10 36.68
N PRO A 479 1.13 5.37 37.10
CA PRO A 479 0.98 3.96 36.75
C PRO A 479 0.61 3.81 35.26
N VAL A 480 1.15 2.78 34.60
CA VAL A 480 0.69 2.38 33.27
C VAL A 480 -0.62 1.65 33.41
N ILE A 481 -1.72 2.25 32.95
CA ILE A 481 -3.09 1.72 33.08
C ILE A 481 -3.58 1.03 31.81
N GLU A 482 -3.04 1.38 30.64
CA GLU A 482 -3.42 0.84 29.36
C GLU A 482 -2.18 0.65 28.46
N TYR A 483 -2.29 -0.30 27.50
CA TYR A 483 -1.27 -0.59 26.52
C TYR A 483 -1.87 -0.53 25.12
N THR A 484 -1.08 -0.05 24.15
CA THR A 484 -1.42 -0.12 22.73
C THR A 484 -1.33 -1.56 22.21
N ASP A 485 -1.87 -1.83 21.01
CA ASP A 485 -1.77 -3.15 20.34
C ASP A 485 -0.31 -3.63 20.21
N ASN A 486 0.64 -2.69 20.08
CA ASN A 486 2.07 -2.97 20.05
C ASN A 486 2.70 -3.14 21.45
N LYS A 487 1.88 -3.31 22.49
CA LYS A 487 2.31 -3.48 23.89
C LYS A 487 3.17 -2.34 24.44
N GLN A 488 3.02 -1.13 23.91
CA GLN A 488 3.62 0.09 24.47
C GLN A 488 2.64 0.76 25.44
N PRO A 489 3.11 1.42 26.52
CA PRO A 489 2.23 2.22 27.39
C PRO A 489 1.43 3.23 26.57
N ALA A 490 0.11 3.27 26.74
CA ALA A 490 -0.75 4.20 26.02
C ALA A 490 -0.61 5.62 26.61
N VAL A 491 -0.65 6.64 25.74
CA VAL A 491 -0.60 8.08 26.08
C VAL A 491 -1.55 8.89 25.20
N ASP A 492 -2.63 8.26 24.75
CA ASP A 492 -3.72 8.96 24.07
C ASP A 492 -4.57 9.81 25.03
N GLY A 493 -5.44 10.66 24.46
CA GLY A 493 -6.24 11.59 25.25
C GLY A 493 -7.14 10.91 26.30
N ASP A 494 -7.69 9.74 25.98
CA ASP A 494 -8.56 8.99 26.88
C ASP A 494 -7.75 8.39 28.04
N THR A 495 -6.60 7.83 27.75
CA THR A 495 -5.66 7.33 28.77
C THR A 495 -5.20 8.45 29.69
N ILE A 496 -4.79 9.61 29.13
CA ILE A 496 -4.37 10.79 29.91
C ILE A 496 -5.51 11.30 30.81
N ALA A 497 -6.75 11.29 30.32
CA ALA A 497 -7.91 11.66 31.15
C ALA A 497 -8.10 10.72 32.34
N LYS A 498 -7.93 9.42 32.17
CA LYS A 498 -8.01 8.42 33.25
C LYS A 498 -6.86 8.56 34.25
N LEU A 499 -5.64 8.94 33.80
CA LEU A 499 -4.49 9.17 34.68
C LEU A 499 -4.70 10.27 35.71
N LYS A 500 -5.61 11.22 35.48
CA LYS A 500 -6.01 12.22 36.49
C LYS A 500 -6.52 11.60 37.80
N ASN A 501 -7.09 10.40 37.75
CA ASN A 501 -7.57 9.67 38.93
C ASN A 501 -6.44 8.98 39.71
N HIS A 502 -5.23 8.99 39.23
CA HIS A 502 -4.08 8.29 39.81
C HIS A 502 -3.05 9.23 40.43
N THR A 503 -3.38 10.51 40.57
CA THR A 503 -2.53 11.51 41.23
C THR A 503 -3.33 12.54 42.00
N THR A 504 -2.72 13.06 43.07
CA THR A 504 -3.25 14.21 43.85
C THR A 504 -2.34 15.44 43.73
N ASP A 505 -1.19 15.31 43.00
CA ASP A 505 -0.29 16.44 42.76
C ASP A 505 -0.94 17.44 41.80
N SER A 506 -1.24 18.64 42.32
CA SER A 506 -1.90 19.70 41.55
C SER A 506 -1.12 20.11 40.30
N ARG A 507 0.24 20.02 40.31
CA ARG A 507 1.08 20.34 39.16
C ARG A 507 0.88 19.31 38.05
N VAL A 508 0.80 18.02 38.42
CA VAL A 508 0.55 16.92 37.48
C VAL A 508 -0.87 17.01 36.92
N LEU A 509 -1.87 17.30 37.75
CA LEU A 509 -3.26 17.47 37.29
C LEU A 509 -3.39 18.60 36.25
N VAL A 510 -2.77 19.76 36.49
CA VAL A 510 -2.77 20.89 35.55
C VAL A 510 -2.04 20.52 34.24
N LEU A 511 -0.95 19.74 34.34
CA LEU A 511 -0.22 19.27 33.16
C LEU A 511 -1.05 18.27 32.33
N LEU A 512 -1.70 17.30 32.98
CA LEU A 512 -2.58 16.34 32.28
C LEU A 512 -3.75 17.05 31.60
N GLU A 513 -4.38 18.05 32.23
CA GLU A 513 -5.40 18.89 31.58
C GLU A 513 -4.85 19.62 30.36
N ALA A 514 -3.66 20.21 30.48
CA ALA A 514 -3.04 20.90 29.35
C ALA A 514 -2.74 19.95 28.19
N PHE A 515 -2.38 18.68 28.44
CA PHE A 515 -2.20 17.68 27.38
C PHE A 515 -3.52 17.27 26.73
N ILE A 516 -4.59 17.13 27.50
CA ILE A 516 -5.94 16.82 26.97
C ILE A 516 -6.37 17.93 26.01
N ASP A 517 -6.30 19.19 26.45
CA ASP A 517 -6.67 20.36 25.65
C ASP A 517 -5.79 20.45 24.40
N TYR A 518 -4.47 20.30 24.56
CA TYR A 518 -3.51 20.28 23.46
C TYR A 518 -3.87 19.24 22.41
N THR A 519 -4.09 17.99 22.82
CA THR A 519 -4.34 16.88 21.90
C THR A 519 -5.64 17.07 21.13
N ALA A 520 -6.72 17.50 21.82
CA ALA A 520 -8.02 17.74 21.21
C ALA A 520 -7.95 18.83 20.13
N VAL A 521 -7.33 19.96 20.45
CA VAL A 521 -7.22 21.09 19.52
C VAL A 521 -6.23 20.82 18.39
N ASN A 522 -5.08 20.23 18.72
CA ASN A 522 -4.03 19.94 17.72
C ASN A 522 -4.54 19.02 16.60
N LYS A 523 -5.32 18.01 16.91
CA LYS A 523 -5.91 17.11 15.92
C LYS A 523 -6.80 17.86 14.92
N ILE A 524 -7.58 18.84 15.41
CA ILE A 524 -8.46 19.64 14.56
C ILE A 524 -7.63 20.61 13.69
N LEU A 525 -6.68 21.33 14.28
CA LEU A 525 -5.84 22.29 13.58
C LEU A 525 -4.93 21.67 12.52
N THR A 526 -4.40 20.47 12.78
CA THR A 526 -3.45 19.81 11.85
C THR A 526 -4.12 18.88 10.85
N GLY A 527 -5.31 18.37 11.14
CA GLY A 527 -6.03 17.42 10.30
C GLY A 527 -7.22 18.04 9.56
N PHE A 528 -8.19 18.56 10.29
CA PHE A 528 -9.46 19.00 9.71
C PHE A 528 -9.38 20.40 9.08
N ILE A 529 -8.78 21.37 9.75
CA ILE A 529 -8.69 22.74 9.25
C ILE A 529 -7.94 22.83 7.91
N PRO A 530 -6.76 22.18 7.72
CA PRO A 530 -6.10 22.18 6.42
C PRO A 530 -6.92 21.55 5.30
N ALA A 531 -7.70 20.50 5.60
CA ALA A 531 -8.60 19.90 4.63
C ALA A 531 -9.71 20.87 4.20
N MET A 532 -10.28 21.63 5.15
CA MET A 532 -11.31 22.63 4.88
C MET A 532 -10.72 23.83 4.11
N GLU A 533 -9.52 24.28 4.45
CA GLU A 533 -8.84 25.38 3.74
C GLU A 533 -8.48 25.04 2.29
N ASN A 534 -8.26 23.74 2.01
CA ASN A 534 -8.00 23.20 0.67
C ASN A 534 -9.26 22.72 -0.05
N ALA A 535 -10.45 23.11 0.42
CA ALA A 535 -11.71 22.81 -0.24
C ALA A 535 -11.81 23.50 -1.61
N ALA A 536 -12.47 22.86 -2.57
CA ALA A 536 -12.58 23.37 -3.93
C ALA A 536 -13.57 24.52 -4.02
N LEU A 537 -13.19 25.63 -4.67
CA LEU A 537 -14.09 26.77 -4.92
C LEU A 537 -15.07 26.41 -6.05
N GLY A 538 -16.37 26.51 -5.77
CA GLY A 538 -17.43 26.35 -6.74
C GLY A 538 -17.71 27.64 -7.53
N PRO A 539 -18.36 27.54 -8.68
CA PRO A 539 -18.75 28.69 -9.49
C PRO A 539 -19.80 29.58 -8.82
N ASP A 540 -20.48 29.09 -7.80
CA ASP A 540 -21.40 29.82 -6.93
C ASP A 540 -20.74 30.61 -5.80
N GLY A 541 -19.41 30.55 -5.70
CA GLY A 541 -18.61 31.23 -4.67
C GLY A 541 -18.50 30.48 -3.35
N TRP A 542 -19.11 29.30 -3.20
CA TRP A 542 -18.94 28.45 -2.05
C TRP A 542 -17.75 27.50 -2.22
N HIS A 543 -17.16 27.08 -1.11
CA HIS A 543 -16.15 26.04 -1.11
C HIS A 543 -16.79 24.68 -0.79
N TYR A 544 -16.32 23.65 -1.45
CA TYR A 544 -16.84 22.29 -1.32
C TYR A 544 -15.77 21.33 -0.84
N LEU A 545 -16.05 20.63 0.26
CA LEU A 545 -15.23 19.55 0.77
C LEU A 545 -15.75 18.23 0.24
N PHE A 546 -14.88 17.47 -0.41
CA PHE A 546 -15.20 16.16 -0.96
C PHE A 546 -14.60 15.09 -0.05
N GLY A 547 -15.47 14.19 0.47
CA GLY A 547 -15.07 13.03 1.24
C GLY A 547 -14.66 11.85 0.37
N ASN A 548 -14.06 10.85 0.96
CA ASN A 548 -13.81 9.55 0.37
C ASN A 548 -14.33 8.47 1.32
N PHE A 549 -15.22 7.61 0.83
CA PHE A 549 -15.82 6.52 1.59
C PHE A 549 -15.39 5.19 1.00
N ASN A 550 -14.81 4.33 1.81
CA ASN A 550 -14.21 3.08 1.36
C ASN A 550 -15.08 1.88 1.73
N LEU A 551 -16.03 1.54 0.88
CA LEU A 551 -16.81 0.31 1.03
C LEU A 551 -15.90 -0.91 0.91
N GLY A 552 -16.04 -1.88 1.82
CA GLY A 552 -15.13 -3.01 1.93
C GLY A 552 -13.76 -2.67 2.53
N GLY A 553 -13.58 -1.47 3.11
CA GLY A 553 -12.36 -1.04 3.77
C GLY A 553 -12.22 -1.50 5.23
N THR A 554 -13.25 -2.10 5.80
CA THR A 554 -13.26 -2.64 7.17
C THR A 554 -13.76 -4.08 7.18
N VAL A 555 -13.32 -4.86 8.17
CA VAL A 555 -13.75 -6.25 8.39
C VAL A 555 -15.27 -6.39 8.53
N SER A 556 -15.91 -5.40 9.14
CA SER A 556 -17.37 -5.41 9.40
C SER A 556 -18.22 -4.79 8.28
N GLY A 557 -17.64 -4.36 7.17
CA GLY A 557 -18.33 -3.68 6.07
C GLY A 557 -18.78 -2.24 6.38
N ARG A 558 -18.29 -1.63 7.48
CA ARG A 558 -18.53 -0.21 7.77
C ARG A 558 -17.74 0.69 6.84
N LEU A 559 -18.28 1.88 6.59
CA LEU A 559 -17.65 2.95 5.82
C LEU A 559 -16.57 3.67 6.63
#